data_ee31116390ba583eae2cc215c6f55305
#
_entry.id   ee31116390ba583eae2cc215c6f55305
#
_cell.length_a   1.000
_cell.length_b   1.000
_cell.length_c   1.000
_cell.angle_alpha   90.00
_cell.angle_beta   90.00
_cell.angle_gamma   90.00
#
_symmetry.space_group_name_H-M   'P 1'
#
loop_
_entity.id
_entity.type
_entity.pdbx_description
1 polymer ?
#
loop_
_entity_poly.entity_id
_entity_poly.type
_entity_poly.pdbx_seq_one_letter_code
_entity_poly.pdbx_strand_id
1 'polypeptide(L)'
;MLCYLRSSINDDWPDPIGFWPPRDDFMLTPKQKAKLIGEHRTHEKDTGSPESQIALFTAEIEALTKHLKKHAKDNSSRVGLLKMVAKRRRLMEYLKRTDEKRYKKLATKLGLKA
;
A
#
# COMPACT_ATOMS: atom_id res chain seq x y z
N MET A 1 22.34 -0.90 17.19
CA MET A 1 23.18 0.10 16.53
C MET A 1 23.05 0.13 15.02
N LEU A 2 23.09 -1.00 14.35
CA LEU A 2 22.90 -1.06 12.89
C LEU A 2 21.52 -0.63 12.42
N CYS A 3 20.47 -0.86 13.19
CA CYS A 3 19.09 -0.42 12.88
C CYS A 3 18.91 1.09 13.00
N TYR A 4 19.66 1.74 13.86
CA TYR A 4 19.63 3.19 14.03
C TYR A 4 20.28 3.93 12.86
N LEU A 5 21.36 3.40 12.33
CA LEU A 5 22.03 3.93 11.16
C LEU A 5 21.20 3.77 9.87
N ARG A 6 20.35 2.74 9.79
CA ARG A 6 19.43 2.54 8.67
C ARG A 6 18.33 3.58 8.58
N SER A 7 17.82 4.08 9.70
CA SER A 7 16.75 5.08 9.69
C SER A 7 17.24 6.47 9.25
N SER A 8 18.49 6.78 9.47
CA SER A 8 19.09 8.04 9.04
C SER A 8 19.66 8.03 7.62
N ILE A 9 19.91 6.85 7.08
CA ILE A 9 20.47 6.68 5.73
C ILE A 9 19.40 6.74 4.65
N ASN A 10 18.13 6.46 5.00
CA ASN A 10 17.04 6.38 4.03
C ASN A 10 16.61 7.73 3.44
N ASP A 11 16.94 8.85 4.11
CA ASP A 11 16.50 10.17 3.67
C ASP A 11 17.52 10.87 2.75
N ASP A 12 18.80 10.48 2.81
CA ASP A 12 19.89 11.18 2.14
C ASP A 12 20.72 10.32 1.17
N TRP A 13 20.24 9.14 0.81
CA TRP A 13 21.00 8.29 -0.09
C TRP A 13 20.76 8.70 -1.55
N PRO A 14 21.70 9.42 -2.18
CA PRO A 14 21.62 9.61 -3.61
C PRO A 14 21.88 8.27 -4.29
N ASP A 15 20.95 7.81 -5.09
CA ASP A 15 21.14 6.63 -5.92
C ASP A 15 22.35 6.86 -6.83
N PRO A 16 23.45 6.11 -6.63
CA PRO A 16 24.70 6.35 -7.38
C PRO A 16 24.55 6.06 -8.88
N ILE A 17 23.42 5.54 -9.32
CA ILE A 17 23.21 5.10 -10.69
C ILE A 17 22.04 5.84 -11.37
N GLY A 18 21.28 6.68 -10.63
CA GLY A 18 20.12 7.35 -11.20
C GLY A 18 19.06 6.39 -11.76
N PHE A 19 19.12 5.13 -11.36
CA PHE A 19 18.30 4.03 -11.87
C PHE A 19 16.95 3.90 -11.16
N TRP A 20 16.84 4.51 -9.98
CA TRP A 20 15.63 4.45 -9.18
C TRP A 20 14.72 5.60 -9.56
N PRO A 21 13.51 5.32 -10.06
CA PRO A 21 12.56 6.39 -10.30
C PRO A 21 12.29 7.14 -9.00
N PRO A 22 12.11 8.47 -9.05
CA PRO A 22 11.76 9.22 -7.84
C PRO A 22 10.56 8.56 -7.17
N ARG A 23 10.67 8.31 -5.87
CA ARG A 23 9.65 7.60 -5.08
C ARG A 23 8.26 8.23 -5.16
N ASP A 24 8.22 9.46 -5.63
CA ASP A 24 7.02 10.29 -5.64
C ASP A 24 6.03 9.93 -6.75
N ASP A 25 6.48 9.20 -7.79
CA ASP A 25 5.65 8.94 -8.96
C ASP A 25 4.68 7.75 -8.79
N PHE A 26 4.95 6.82 -7.90
CA PHE A 26 4.13 5.61 -7.77
C PHE A 26 3.91 5.11 -6.34
N MET A 27 4.61 5.67 -5.35
CA MET A 27 4.38 5.36 -3.94
C MET A 27 3.56 6.44 -3.26
N LEU A 28 2.65 6.00 -2.40
CA LEU A 28 1.86 6.93 -1.59
C LEU A 28 2.77 7.73 -0.65
N THR A 29 2.56 9.04 -0.60
CA THR A 29 3.26 9.90 0.35
C THR A 29 2.84 9.56 1.79
N PRO A 30 3.68 9.84 2.81
CA PRO A 30 3.30 9.63 4.21
C PRO A 30 2.00 10.33 4.60
N LYS A 31 1.73 11.50 4.05
CA LYS A 31 0.48 12.24 4.29
C LYS A 31 -0.75 11.51 3.73
N GLN A 32 -0.64 10.96 2.53
CA GLN A 32 -1.72 10.17 1.92
C GLN A 32 -1.97 8.87 2.70
N LYS A 33 -0.91 8.19 3.15
CA LYS A 33 -1.02 7.00 3.99
C LYS A 33 -1.72 7.33 5.32
N ALA A 34 -1.32 8.40 5.98
CA ALA A 34 -1.94 8.83 7.24
C ALA A 34 -3.42 9.16 7.06
N LYS A 35 -3.80 9.81 5.97
CA LYS A 35 -5.21 10.10 5.65
C LYS A 35 -6.02 8.82 5.47
N LEU A 36 -5.54 7.87 4.67
CA LEU A 36 -6.21 6.59 4.45
C LEU A 36 -6.36 5.78 5.74
N ILE A 37 -5.32 5.74 6.56
CA ILE A 37 -5.37 5.10 7.89
C ILE A 37 -6.44 5.78 8.75
N GLY A 38 -6.49 7.10 8.76
CA GLY A 38 -7.49 7.87 9.52
C GLY A 38 -8.93 7.59 9.10
N GLU A 39 -9.18 7.38 7.80
CA GLU A 39 -10.51 7.08 7.25
C GLU A 39 -10.99 5.66 7.55
N HIS A 40 -10.08 4.72 7.70
CA HIS A 40 -10.40 3.29 7.83
C HIS A 40 -10.07 2.70 9.21
N ARG A 41 -9.50 3.48 10.11
CA ARG A 41 -9.19 3.02 11.47
C ARG A 41 -10.45 2.80 12.31
N THR A 42 -10.42 1.82 13.19
CA THR A 42 -11.49 1.56 14.15
C THR A 42 -11.36 2.41 15.43
N HIS A 43 -10.14 2.83 15.76
CA HIS A 43 -9.82 3.72 16.88
C HIS A 43 -8.57 4.56 16.57
N GLU A 44 -8.31 5.59 17.37
CA GLU A 44 -7.26 6.59 17.11
C GLU A 44 -5.85 6.02 16.95
N LYS A 45 -5.52 4.93 17.65
CA LYS A 45 -4.21 4.28 17.60
C LYS A 45 -4.13 3.13 16.61
N ASP A 46 -5.20 2.89 15.84
CA ASP A 46 -5.27 1.76 14.92
C ASP A 46 -4.58 2.08 13.60
N THR A 47 -3.36 1.61 13.45
CA THR A 47 -2.58 1.68 12.21
C THR A 47 -2.41 0.32 11.54
N GLY A 48 -2.73 -0.77 12.23
CA GLY A 48 -2.50 -2.15 11.82
C GLY A 48 -3.75 -2.98 11.57
N SER A 49 -4.95 -2.37 11.59
CA SER A 49 -6.18 -3.12 11.32
C SER A 49 -6.21 -3.64 9.88
N PRO A 50 -6.85 -4.80 9.65
CA PRO A 50 -6.98 -5.32 8.29
C PRO A 50 -7.67 -4.33 7.33
N GLU A 51 -8.64 -3.56 7.79
CA GLU A 51 -9.32 -2.54 6.98
C GLU A 51 -8.35 -1.45 6.50
N SER A 52 -7.56 -0.89 7.41
CA SER A 52 -6.55 0.13 7.09
C SER A 52 -5.50 -0.40 6.12
N GLN A 53 -5.02 -1.62 6.33
CA GLN A 53 -4.03 -2.24 5.46
C GLN A 53 -4.60 -2.52 4.06
N ILE A 54 -5.82 -3.01 3.95
CA ILE A 54 -6.49 -3.24 2.66
C ILE A 54 -6.66 -1.93 1.90
N ALA A 55 -7.04 -0.85 2.57
CA ALA A 55 -7.15 0.48 1.97
C ALA A 55 -5.81 0.99 1.42
N LEU A 56 -4.74 0.83 2.19
CA LEU A 56 -3.39 1.19 1.76
C LEU A 56 -2.95 0.41 0.53
N PHE A 57 -3.11 -0.91 0.55
CA PHE A 57 -2.76 -1.74 -0.61
C PHE A 57 -3.59 -1.40 -1.84
N THR A 58 -4.86 -1.08 -1.69
CA THR A 58 -5.71 -0.67 -2.80
C THR A 58 -5.19 0.61 -3.45
N ALA A 59 -4.85 1.62 -2.66
CA ALA A 59 -4.31 2.87 -3.15
C ALA A 59 -2.93 2.69 -3.82
N GLU A 60 -2.05 1.88 -3.23
CA GLU A 60 -0.75 1.56 -3.82
C GLU A 60 -0.88 0.78 -5.15
N ILE A 61 -1.81 -0.16 -5.24
CA ILE A 61 -2.12 -0.90 -6.47
C ILE A 61 -2.59 0.06 -7.57
N GLU A 62 -3.46 1.02 -7.26
CA GLU A 62 -3.90 2.02 -8.22
C GLU A 62 -2.74 2.90 -8.72
N ALA A 63 -1.87 3.34 -7.80
CA ALA A 63 -0.70 4.14 -8.15
C ALA A 63 0.26 3.37 -9.05
N LEU A 64 0.56 2.11 -8.73
CA LEU A 64 1.40 1.25 -9.57
C LEU A 64 0.76 0.92 -10.91
N THR A 65 -0.54 0.74 -10.97
CA THR A 65 -1.27 0.51 -12.22
C THR A 65 -1.14 1.71 -13.15
N LYS A 66 -1.26 2.92 -12.63
CA LYS A 66 -1.03 4.16 -13.40
C LYS A 66 0.42 4.27 -13.88
N HIS A 67 1.37 3.92 -13.02
CA HIS A 67 2.79 3.89 -13.39
C HIS A 67 3.06 2.90 -14.53
N LEU A 68 2.52 1.68 -14.44
CA LEU A 68 2.68 0.66 -15.47
C LEU A 68 2.01 0.98 -16.81
N LYS A 69 0.96 1.80 -16.81
CA LYS A 69 0.37 2.32 -18.05
C LYS A 69 1.34 3.23 -18.82
N LYS A 70 2.15 3.99 -18.09
CA LYS A 70 3.19 4.86 -18.67
C LYS A 70 4.46 4.09 -18.99
N HIS A 71 4.83 3.12 -18.17
CA HIS A 71 6.09 2.37 -18.22
C HIS A 71 5.82 0.87 -18.28
N ALA A 72 5.27 0.39 -19.40
CA ALA A 72 4.87 -1.01 -19.58
C ALA A 72 6.02 -2.03 -19.49
N LYS A 73 7.26 -1.59 -19.71
CA LYS A 73 8.46 -2.44 -19.65
C LYS A 73 9.06 -2.59 -18.25
N ASP A 74 8.49 -1.92 -17.24
CA ASP A 74 8.98 -2.01 -15.87
C ASP A 74 8.51 -3.31 -15.19
N ASN A 75 9.33 -4.34 -15.31
CA ASN A 75 9.06 -5.65 -14.73
C ASN A 75 9.13 -5.65 -13.20
N SER A 76 9.98 -4.83 -12.63
CA SER A 76 10.10 -4.67 -11.17
C SER A 76 8.79 -4.21 -10.54
N SER A 77 8.20 -3.15 -11.10
CA SER A 77 6.90 -2.63 -10.63
C SER A 77 5.77 -3.62 -10.86
N ARG A 78 5.82 -4.39 -11.95
CA ARG A 78 4.84 -5.44 -12.23
C ARG A 78 4.86 -6.54 -11.17
N VAL A 79 6.03 -7.01 -10.78
CA VAL A 79 6.20 -7.99 -9.70
C VAL A 79 5.73 -7.42 -8.37
N GLY A 80 6.06 -6.17 -8.07
CA GLY A 80 5.58 -5.46 -6.88
C GLY A 80 4.06 -5.36 -6.82
N LEU A 81 3.42 -5.03 -7.95
CA LEU A 81 1.96 -4.99 -8.09
C LEU A 81 1.32 -6.34 -7.76
N LEU A 82 1.83 -7.42 -8.33
CA LEU A 82 1.32 -8.77 -8.08
C LEU A 82 1.45 -9.18 -6.62
N LYS A 83 2.56 -8.83 -5.96
CA LYS A 83 2.75 -9.08 -4.53
C LYS A 83 1.74 -8.30 -3.67
N MET A 84 1.47 -7.06 -4.00
CA MET A 84 0.49 -6.24 -3.28
C MET A 84 -0.95 -6.76 -3.47
N VAL A 85 -1.31 -7.16 -4.67
CA VAL A 85 -2.61 -7.79 -4.96
C VAL A 85 -2.78 -9.07 -4.14
N ALA A 86 -1.76 -9.92 -4.06
CA ALA A 86 -1.79 -11.15 -3.27
C ALA A 86 -1.95 -10.86 -1.77
N LYS A 87 -1.21 -9.89 -1.23
CA LYS A 87 -1.33 -9.47 0.17
C LYS A 87 -2.72 -8.93 0.49
N ARG A 88 -3.24 -8.06 -0.37
CA ARG A 88 -4.61 -7.53 -0.23
C ARG A 88 -5.63 -8.66 -0.20
N ARG A 89 -5.54 -9.61 -1.12
CA ARG A 89 -6.46 -10.76 -1.18
C ARG A 89 -6.43 -11.58 0.11
N ARG A 90 -5.25 -11.88 0.64
CA ARG A 90 -5.09 -12.62 1.91
C ARG A 90 -5.76 -11.89 3.08
N LEU A 91 -5.57 -10.59 3.18
CA LEU A 91 -6.20 -9.78 4.22
C LEU A 91 -7.73 -9.73 4.06
N MET A 92 -8.24 -9.64 2.85
CA MET A 92 -9.67 -9.70 2.58
C MET A 92 -10.28 -11.05 2.94
N GLU A 93 -9.62 -12.14 2.62
CA GLU A 93 -10.06 -13.49 3.01
C GLU A 93 -10.05 -13.67 4.53
N TYR A 94 -9.03 -13.16 5.20
CA TYR A 94 -8.96 -13.15 6.66
C TYR A 94 -10.12 -12.38 7.27
N LEU A 95 -10.37 -11.17 6.80
CA LEU A 95 -11.48 -10.33 7.28
C LEU A 95 -12.83 -10.97 7.02
N LYS A 96 -13.03 -11.59 5.86
CA LYS A 96 -14.24 -12.34 5.52
C LYS A 96 -14.51 -13.48 6.49
N ARG A 97 -13.47 -14.21 6.90
CA ARG A 97 -13.61 -15.31 7.88
C ARG A 97 -13.86 -14.82 9.29
N THR A 98 -13.27 -13.68 9.65
CA THR A 98 -13.34 -13.15 11.02
C THR A 98 -14.59 -12.32 11.24
N ASP A 99 -14.92 -11.44 10.30
CA ASP A 99 -16.06 -10.52 10.39
C ASP A 99 -16.62 -10.17 9.01
N GLU A 100 -17.63 -10.92 8.58
CA GLU A 100 -18.27 -10.73 7.28
C GLU A 100 -18.94 -9.36 7.13
N LYS A 101 -19.48 -8.81 8.21
CA LYS A 101 -20.15 -7.50 8.19
C LYS A 101 -19.15 -6.37 7.87
N ARG A 102 -17.99 -6.41 8.52
CA ARG A 102 -16.90 -5.47 8.25
C ARG A 102 -16.38 -5.63 6.83
N TYR A 103 -16.21 -6.87 6.38
CA TYR A 103 -15.79 -7.17 5.01
C TYR A 103 -16.74 -6.55 3.97
N LYS A 104 -18.04 -6.73 4.11
CA LYS A 104 -19.04 -6.18 3.20
C LYS A 104 -19.03 -4.65 3.19
N LYS A 105 -18.94 -4.02 4.35
CA LYS A 105 -18.82 -2.55 4.47
C LYS A 105 -17.58 -2.03 3.75
N LEU A 106 -16.44 -2.68 3.98
CA LEU A 106 -15.19 -2.30 3.36
C LEU A 106 -15.19 -2.49 1.85
N ALA A 107 -15.69 -3.63 1.36
CA ALA A 107 -15.83 -3.92 -0.06
C ALA A 107 -16.69 -2.88 -0.77
N THR A 108 -17.82 -2.49 -0.18
CA THR A 108 -18.69 -1.43 -0.68
C THR A 108 -17.97 -0.08 -0.70
N LYS A 109 -17.27 0.26 0.37
CA LYS A 109 -16.53 1.53 0.51
C LYS A 109 -15.40 1.66 -0.51
N LEU A 110 -14.72 0.57 -0.79
CA LEU A 110 -13.62 0.53 -1.77
C LEU A 110 -14.08 0.22 -3.21
N GLY A 111 -15.37 -0.03 -3.42
CA GLY A 111 -15.89 -0.39 -4.73
C GLY A 111 -15.40 -1.74 -5.26
N LEU A 112 -15.00 -2.64 -4.38
CA LEU A 112 -14.56 -3.98 -4.74
C LEU A 112 -15.74 -4.94 -4.81
N LYS A 113 -15.64 -5.93 -5.70
CA LYS A 113 -16.62 -7.02 -5.72
C LYS A 113 -16.47 -7.88 -4.46
N ALA A 114 -17.53 -7.99 -3.75
CA ALA A 114 -17.59 -8.82 -2.55
C ALA A 114 -17.59 -10.32 -2.91
#